data_e0815dc288abdbecbd82a2e2e54d5122
#
_entry.id   e0815dc288abdbecbd82a2e2e54d5122
#
_cell.length_a   1.000
_cell.length_b   1.000
_cell.length_c   1.000
_cell.angle_alpha   90.00
_cell.angle_beta   90.00
_cell.angle_gamma   90.00
#
_symmetry.space_group_name_H-M   'P 1'
#
loop_
_entity.id
_entity.type
_entity.pdbx_description
1 polymer ?
#
loop_
_entity_poly.entity_id
_entity_poly.type
_entity_poly.pdbx_seq_one_letter_code
_entity_poly.pdbx_strand_id
1 'polypeptide(L)'
;MTSNILSTICIQNTGVIPLWVNWPVTTIYFIATPLMGVIYFYYALSILYENQPRFPKRWLFLLLPAAFYLLMVISNPFTGCLFSLSLETQYEQGPLIITTYLVFYIYCLFTCVTVVALGKRVDPTIRNILACFPLIAALVVIIQQIFPEVILSGSAATCALLILYLYLQNKQISIDYLLGIPNHKEFLNSLQLQIKRHKDASFTILLVSLRNFKQVNDTYGQQNGDEFLKTVCNYLNNTVKPYQLYRYNGDEFAVLIPESDKETIIRLVKAIDGRFNQPWKSRDFRCMIGTVIAVTTYPKSADTMEDLINALEYTVSVAKDGKNGNICYCGPGMLDHVKRRFKVIDVLKDALTQGGFQVYYQPIWSVEKQCFTLAESLLRLPATPLGPLYPSEFIPIAEETGLIVDITYYVLDTVCRFVHDLLDSGITMLESVTVNFSGVQFSQHNPAEKVISIIESHGIPYRMIKIEITESVLA
;
A
#
# COMPACT_ATOMS: atom_id res chain seq x y z
N MET A 1 7.95 21.26 28.00
CA MET A 1 9.05 20.72 28.81
C MET A 1 10.03 21.82 29.22
N THR A 2 10.67 22.51 28.31
CA THR A 2 11.64 23.59 28.59
C THR A 2 11.09 24.70 29.51
N SER A 3 9.87 25.19 29.25
CA SER A 3 9.21 26.25 30.08
C SER A 3 9.00 25.79 31.52
N ASN A 4 8.64 24.52 31.74
CA ASN A 4 8.44 23.98 33.09
C ASN A 4 9.75 23.87 33.86
N ILE A 5 10.80 23.32 33.22
CA ILE A 5 12.14 23.21 33.82
C ILE A 5 12.71 24.61 34.12
N LEU A 6 12.64 25.53 33.15
CA LEU A 6 13.14 26.88 33.31
C LEU A 6 12.39 27.63 34.44
N SER A 7 11.07 27.52 34.49
CA SER A 7 10.28 28.14 35.58
C SER A 7 10.64 27.58 36.95
N THR A 8 10.80 26.24 37.07
CA THR A 8 11.19 25.61 38.34
C THR A 8 12.57 26.08 38.78
N ILE A 9 13.56 26.14 37.86
CA ILE A 9 14.90 26.65 38.15
C ILE A 9 14.83 28.13 38.60
N CYS A 10 14.04 28.93 37.88
CA CYS A 10 13.87 30.36 38.22
C CYS A 10 13.20 30.55 39.57
N ILE A 11 12.18 29.78 39.91
CA ILE A 11 11.48 29.81 41.18
C ILE A 11 12.40 29.41 42.35
N GLN A 12 13.15 28.32 42.19
CA GLN A 12 14.06 27.82 43.20
C GLN A 12 15.28 28.75 43.47
N ASN A 13 15.63 29.57 42.47
CA ASN A 13 16.77 30.48 42.56
C ASN A 13 16.33 31.96 42.51
N THR A 14 15.18 32.30 43.04
CA THR A 14 14.62 33.68 43.01
C THR A 14 15.55 34.73 43.63
N GLY A 15 16.40 34.37 44.58
CA GLY A 15 17.39 35.26 45.15
C GLY A 15 18.65 35.52 44.30
N VAL A 16 18.89 34.68 43.28
CA VAL A 16 20.06 34.77 42.40
C VAL A 16 19.68 35.28 41.00
N ILE A 17 18.52 34.86 40.51
CA ILE A 17 18.04 35.23 39.18
C ILE A 17 17.27 36.58 39.28
N PRO A 18 17.60 37.58 38.44
CA PRO A 18 16.91 38.87 38.45
C PRO A 18 15.40 38.71 38.19
N LEU A 19 14.60 39.46 38.93
CA LEU A 19 13.13 39.43 38.87
C LEU A 19 12.60 39.68 37.44
N TRP A 20 13.25 40.54 36.67
CA TRP A 20 12.86 40.84 35.28
C TRP A 20 13.00 39.63 34.33
N VAL A 21 13.78 38.60 34.69
CA VAL A 21 13.89 37.30 33.97
C VAL A 21 12.86 36.31 34.54
N ASN A 22 12.72 36.25 35.87
CA ASN A 22 11.90 35.28 36.56
C ASN A 22 10.40 35.49 36.26
N TRP A 23 9.92 36.75 36.26
CA TRP A 23 8.54 37.08 35.93
C TRP A 23 8.06 36.56 34.57
N PRO A 24 8.71 36.88 33.44
CA PRO A 24 8.29 36.35 32.12
C PRO A 24 8.32 34.83 32.05
N VAL A 25 9.38 34.19 32.55
CA VAL A 25 9.54 32.73 32.50
C VAL A 25 8.42 32.04 33.28
N THR A 26 8.11 32.52 34.49
CA THR A 26 7.02 31.99 35.29
C THR A 26 5.65 32.27 34.68
N THR A 27 5.43 33.45 34.10
CA THR A 27 4.21 33.79 33.37
C THR A 27 3.99 32.87 32.19
N ILE A 28 5.03 32.60 31.39
CA ILE A 28 4.97 31.65 30.24
C ILE A 28 4.57 30.25 30.73
N TYR A 29 5.10 29.79 31.85
CA TYR A 29 4.73 28.50 32.43
C TYR A 29 3.23 28.44 32.77
N PHE A 30 2.67 29.48 33.40
CA PHE A 30 1.24 29.57 33.76
C PHE A 30 0.35 29.66 32.53
N ILE A 31 0.80 30.25 31.42
CA ILE A 31 0.10 30.22 30.13
C ILE A 31 0.18 28.85 29.48
N ALA A 32 1.37 28.25 29.42
CA ALA A 32 1.62 27.04 28.67
C ALA A 32 0.88 25.82 29.25
N THR A 33 0.77 25.70 30.55
CA THR A 33 0.19 24.53 31.23
C THR A 33 -1.29 24.31 30.87
N PRO A 34 -2.22 25.26 31.00
CA PRO A 34 -3.62 25.04 30.60
C PRO A 34 -3.80 25.07 29.08
N LEU A 35 -2.93 25.82 28.34
CA LEU A 35 -3.00 25.93 26.90
C LEU A 35 -2.82 24.55 26.21
N MET A 36 -2.07 23.64 26.81
CA MET A 36 -1.93 22.26 26.29
C MET A 36 -3.29 21.53 26.25
N GLY A 37 -4.11 21.66 27.29
CA GLY A 37 -5.46 21.08 27.31
C GLY A 37 -6.35 21.68 26.23
N VAL A 38 -6.27 23.00 26.04
CA VAL A 38 -7.03 23.74 25.00
C VAL A 38 -6.65 23.26 23.60
N ILE A 39 -5.34 23.23 23.30
CA ILE A 39 -4.81 22.80 22.00
C ILE A 39 -5.23 21.35 21.73
N TYR A 40 -5.09 20.47 22.71
CA TYR A 40 -5.46 19.07 22.54
C TYR A 40 -6.97 18.92 22.27
N PHE A 41 -7.83 19.65 22.97
CA PHE A 41 -9.27 19.64 22.75
C PHE A 41 -9.64 20.04 21.31
N TYR A 42 -9.12 21.16 20.81
CA TYR A 42 -9.40 21.62 19.44
C TYR A 42 -8.80 20.72 18.39
N TYR A 43 -7.66 20.12 18.69
CA TYR A 43 -7.07 19.10 17.84
C TYR A 43 -7.94 17.84 17.77
N ALA A 44 -8.38 17.30 18.91
CA ALA A 44 -9.31 16.17 18.94
C ALA A 44 -10.60 16.49 18.17
N LEU A 45 -11.11 17.71 18.34
CA LEU A 45 -12.29 18.20 17.62
C LEU A 45 -12.04 18.25 16.09
N SER A 46 -10.86 18.67 15.63
CA SER A 46 -10.52 18.70 14.21
C SER A 46 -10.52 17.30 13.59
N ILE A 47 -10.05 16.29 14.31
CA ILE A 47 -10.11 14.88 13.87
C ILE A 47 -11.55 14.39 13.77
N LEU A 48 -12.38 14.69 14.78
CA LEU A 48 -13.78 14.26 14.82
C LEU A 48 -14.64 14.89 13.70
N TYR A 49 -14.22 16.05 13.17
CA TYR A 49 -14.90 16.79 12.10
C TYR A 49 -14.18 16.73 10.75
N GLU A 50 -13.14 15.93 10.58
CA GLU A 50 -12.32 15.88 9.37
C GLU A 50 -13.11 15.64 8.07
N ASN A 51 -14.16 14.83 8.13
CA ASN A 51 -15.01 14.51 6.99
C ASN A 51 -16.20 15.48 6.80
N GLN A 52 -16.22 16.64 7.48
CA GLN A 52 -17.31 17.61 7.33
C GLN A 52 -16.84 18.89 6.62
N PRO A 53 -17.64 19.44 5.69
CA PRO A 53 -17.21 20.59 4.88
C PRO A 53 -17.11 21.91 5.65
N ARG A 54 -17.65 21.99 6.86
CA ARG A 54 -17.60 23.20 7.70
C ARG A 54 -17.50 22.87 9.18
N PHE A 55 -16.52 23.49 9.84
CA PHE A 55 -16.38 23.45 11.29
C PHE A 55 -17.47 24.29 11.94
N PRO A 56 -18.32 23.75 12.86
CA PRO A 56 -19.40 24.50 13.47
C PRO A 56 -18.88 25.62 14.38
N LYS A 57 -19.22 26.88 14.09
CA LYS A 57 -18.78 28.06 14.85
C LYS A 57 -19.16 28.02 16.35
N ARG A 58 -20.18 27.24 16.74
CA ARG A 58 -20.59 27.03 18.13
C ARG A 58 -19.46 26.55 19.06
N TRP A 59 -18.46 25.82 18.52
CA TRP A 59 -17.34 25.34 19.32
C TRP A 59 -16.37 26.44 19.74
N LEU A 60 -16.43 27.64 19.12
CA LEU A 60 -15.66 28.81 19.55
C LEU A 60 -16.08 29.33 20.94
N PHE A 61 -17.33 29.10 21.35
CA PHE A 61 -17.76 29.46 22.69
C PHE A 61 -17.02 28.72 23.81
N LEU A 62 -16.48 27.51 23.50
CA LEU A 62 -15.69 26.77 24.47
C LEU A 62 -14.27 27.33 24.67
N LEU A 63 -13.87 28.40 23.97
CA LEU A 63 -12.66 29.17 24.28
C LEU A 63 -12.86 30.13 25.51
N LEU A 64 -14.08 30.40 25.92
CA LEU A 64 -14.36 31.35 27.00
C LEU A 64 -13.61 31.06 28.33
N PRO A 65 -13.54 29.79 28.83
CA PRO A 65 -12.77 29.50 30.04
C PRO A 65 -11.28 29.84 29.89
N ALA A 66 -10.69 29.51 28.71
CA ALA A 66 -9.29 29.82 28.44
C ALA A 66 -9.05 31.34 28.32
N ALA A 67 -9.96 32.06 27.65
CA ALA A 67 -9.87 33.52 27.52
C ALA A 67 -9.94 34.21 28.86
N PHE A 68 -10.87 33.77 29.74
CA PHE A 68 -11.00 34.31 31.11
C PHE A 68 -9.71 34.05 31.90
N TYR A 69 -9.18 32.84 31.85
CA TYR A 69 -7.93 32.49 32.52
C TYR A 69 -6.74 33.31 31.97
N LEU A 70 -6.66 33.55 30.69
CA LEU A 70 -5.60 34.35 30.06
C LEU A 70 -5.66 35.80 30.57
N LEU A 71 -6.87 36.37 30.73
CA LEU A 71 -7.04 37.68 31.34
C LEU A 71 -6.52 37.71 32.79
N MET A 72 -6.76 36.64 33.58
CA MET A 72 -6.23 36.53 34.95
C MET A 72 -4.68 36.48 34.93
N VAL A 73 -4.06 35.75 33.99
CA VAL A 73 -2.60 35.71 33.88
C VAL A 73 -2.03 37.06 33.49
N ILE A 74 -2.66 37.78 32.54
CA ILE A 74 -2.23 39.13 32.13
C ILE A 74 -2.37 40.15 33.29
N SER A 75 -3.40 40.02 34.10
CA SER A 75 -3.61 40.92 35.28
C SER A 75 -2.76 40.52 36.48
N ASN A 76 -2.15 39.35 36.50
CA ASN A 76 -1.42 38.84 37.68
C ASN A 76 -0.28 39.73 38.17
N PRO A 77 0.50 40.44 37.33
CA PRO A 77 1.54 41.36 37.82
C PRO A 77 1.01 42.45 38.73
N PHE A 78 -0.30 42.81 38.60
CA PHE A 78 -0.95 43.84 39.41
C PHE A 78 -1.74 43.27 40.57
N THR A 79 -2.27 42.06 40.41
CA THR A 79 -3.20 41.46 41.37
C THR A 79 -2.59 40.44 42.31
N GLY A 80 -1.48 39.78 41.89
CA GLY A 80 -0.87 38.68 42.62
C GLY A 80 -1.78 37.45 42.79
N CYS A 81 -2.87 37.35 42.02
CA CYS A 81 -3.91 36.35 42.24
C CYS A 81 -3.41 34.91 41.97
N LEU A 82 -2.51 34.71 41.03
CA LEU A 82 -1.97 33.37 40.66
C LEU A 82 -0.65 33.09 41.36
N PHE A 83 0.27 34.04 41.34
CA PHE A 83 1.56 33.97 42.02
C PHE A 83 2.10 35.38 42.24
N SER A 84 2.99 35.50 43.23
CA SER A 84 3.77 36.71 43.47
C SER A 84 5.26 36.36 43.55
N LEU A 85 6.11 37.28 43.10
CA LEU A 85 7.55 37.18 43.13
C LEU A 85 8.13 38.44 43.74
N SER A 86 8.82 38.32 44.87
CA SER A 86 9.54 39.43 45.50
C SER A 86 10.94 38.99 45.97
N LEU A 87 11.85 39.93 46.23
CA LEU A 87 13.16 39.63 46.77
C LEU A 87 13.10 39.17 48.21
N GLU A 88 12.06 39.57 48.97
CA GLU A 88 11.89 39.25 50.38
C GLU A 88 11.20 37.92 50.62
N THR A 89 10.06 37.72 49.92
CA THR A 89 9.20 36.55 50.12
C THR A 89 9.47 35.42 49.07
N GLN A 90 10.36 35.66 48.11
CA GLN A 90 10.68 34.76 47.01
C GLN A 90 9.42 34.49 46.15
N TYR A 91 9.06 33.21 45.97
CA TYR A 91 7.88 32.76 45.21
C TYR A 91 6.76 32.42 46.21
N GLU A 92 5.62 33.09 46.09
CA GLU A 92 4.43 32.74 46.83
C GLU A 92 3.26 32.41 45.90
N GLN A 93 2.53 31.35 46.25
CA GLN A 93 1.32 30.96 45.53
C GLN A 93 0.17 31.92 45.83
N GLY A 94 -0.46 32.45 44.78
CA GLY A 94 -1.65 33.28 44.94
C GLY A 94 -2.91 32.45 45.25
N PRO A 95 -3.97 33.11 45.78
CA PRO A 95 -5.17 32.41 46.22
C PRO A 95 -5.96 31.72 45.10
N LEU A 96 -5.74 32.11 43.85
CA LEU A 96 -6.43 31.55 42.67
C LEU A 96 -5.56 30.62 41.82
N ILE A 97 -4.41 30.16 42.33
CA ILE A 97 -3.51 29.25 41.61
C ILE A 97 -4.22 27.98 41.13
N ILE A 98 -5.22 27.50 41.88
CA ILE A 98 -6.00 26.33 41.56
C ILE A 98 -6.73 26.44 40.19
N THR A 99 -7.00 27.66 39.74
CA THR A 99 -7.67 27.91 38.46
C THR A 99 -6.82 27.44 37.27
N THR A 100 -5.51 27.43 37.38
CA THR A 100 -4.57 26.93 36.37
C THR A 100 -4.86 25.46 36.07
N TYR A 101 -5.04 24.66 37.11
CA TYR A 101 -5.33 23.23 36.97
C TYR A 101 -6.79 22.99 36.60
N LEU A 102 -7.71 23.82 37.15
CA LEU A 102 -9.13 23.71 36.86
C LEU A 102 -9.42 23.89 35.36
N VAL A 103 -8.82 24.88 34.71
CA VAL A 103 -8.96 25.10 33.27
C VAL A 103 -8.45 23.90 32.48
N PHE A 104 -7.30 23.33 32.84
CA PHE A 104 -6.79 22.14 32.23
C PHE A 104 -7.76 20.95 32.33
N TYR A 105 -8.31 20.67 33.51
CA TYR A 105 -9.28 19.60 33.75
C TYR A 105 -10.59 19.80 32.98
N ILE A 106 -11.07 21.06 32.88
CA ILE A 106 -12.25 21.39 32.08
C ILE A 106 -12.06 20.96 30.62
N TYR A 107 -10.89 21.24 30.02
CA TYR A 107 -10.62 20.83 28.64
C TYR A 107 -10.39 19.33 28.48
N CYS A 108 -9.83 18.64 29.47
CA CYS A 108 -9.81 17.18 29.52
C CYS A 108 -11.23 16.60 29.50
N LEU A 109 -12.12 17.16 30.32
CA LEU A 109 -13.54 16.76 30.38
C LEU A 109 -14.26 17.06 29.06
N PHE A 110 -14.09 18.26 28.49
CA PHE A 110 -14.65 18.60 27.18
C PHE A 110 -14.20 17.62 26.08
N THR A 111 -12.94 17.20 26.10
CA THR A 111 -12.43 16.22 25.16
C THR A 111 -13.11 14.86 25.35
N CYS A 112 -13.18 14.35 26.58
CA CYS A 112 -13.84 13.08 26.86
C CYS A 112 -15.32 13.09 26.44
N VAL A 113 -16.06 14.13 26.79
CA VAL A 113 -17.49 14.29 26.46
C VAL A 113 -17.67 14.32 24.92
N THR A 114 -16.86 15.10 24.21
CA THR A 114 -16.95 15.22 22.75
C THR A 114 -16.57 13.90 22.04
N VAL A 115 -15.55 13.21 22.51
CA VAL A 115 -15.15 11.91 21.98
C VAL A 115 -16.23 10.85 22.20
N VAL A 116 -16.90 10.84 23.36
CA VAL A 116 -18.03 9.94 23.61
C VAL A 116 -19.22 10.28 22.71
N ALA A 117 -19.56 11.57 22.58
CA ALA A 117 -20.72 12.02 21.81
C ALA A 117 -20.54 11.86 20.28
N LEU A 118 -19.36 12.11 19.75
CA LEU A 118 -19.08 12.16 18.33
C LEU A 118 -18.20 10.99 17.83
N GLY A 119 -17.61 10.22 18.71
CA GLY A 119 -16.63 9.18 18.40
C GLY A 119 -17.14 8.00 17.57
N LYS A 120 -18.47 7.86 17.39
CA LYS A 120 -19.05 6.88 16.46
C LYS A 120 -18.70 7.17 14.98
N ARG A 121 -18.19 8.36 14.68
CA ARG A 121 -17.85 8.83 13.34
C ARG A 121 -16.40 8.52 12.93
N VAL A 122 -15.59 8.06 13.87
CA VAL A 122 -14.15 7.86 13.72
C VAL A 122 -13.82 6.40 14.03
N ASP A 123 -12.70 5.93 13.50
CA ASP A 123 -12.19 4.59 13.77
C ASP A 123 -12.13 4.31 15.30
N PRO A 124 -12.55 3.13 15.79
CA PRO A 124 -12.52 2.78 17.21
C PRO A 124 -11.15 2.95 17.86
N THR A 125 -10.07 2.70 17.13
CA THR A 125 -8.69 2.85 17.64
C THR A 125 -8.38 4.31 17.92
N ILE A 126 -8.72 5.20 16.97
CA ILE A 126 -8.54 6.65 17.10
C ILE A 126 -9.38 7.18 18.26
N ARG A 127 -10.66 6.79 18.33
CA ARG A 127 -11.56 7.16 19.42
C ARG A 127 -10.96 6.80 20.77
N ASN A 128 -10.44 5.59 20.92
CA ASN A 128 -9.86 5.13 22.17
C ASN A 128 -8.60 5.92 22.54
N ILE A 129 -7.72 6.23 21.59
CA ILE A 129 -6.53 7.06 21.81
C ILE A 129 -6.95 8.47 22.26
N LEU A 130 -7.90 9.10 21.55
CA LEU A 130 -8.40 10.43 21.88
C LEU A 130 -9.08 10.50 23.26
N ALA A 131 -9.70 9.40 23.71
CA ALA A 131 -10.35 9.33 25.03
C ALA A 131 -9.35 9.04 26.16
N CYS A 132 -8.40 8.13 25.96
CA CYS A 132 -7.45 7.72 26.99
C CYS A 132 -6.44 8.82 27.32
N PHE A 133 -6.03 9.61 26.33
CA PHE A 133 -4.98 10.61 26.53
C PHE A 133 -5.34 11.69 27.56
N PRO A 134 -6.52 12.37 27.52
CA PRO A 134 -6.89 13.36 28.54
C PRO A 134 -6.94 12.77 29.94
N LEU A 135 -7.34 11.51 30.09
CA LEU A 135 -7.39 10.81 31.37
C LEU A 135 -5.99 10.59 31.94
N ILE A 136 -5.05 10.12 31.11
CA ILE A 136 -3.65 9.95 31.51
C ILE A 136 -3.02 11.31 31.85
N ALA A 137 -3.27 12.34 31.05
CA ALA A 137 -2.74 13.68 31.29
C ALA A 137 -3.30 14.27 32.61
N ALA A 138 -4.59 14.10 32.89
CA ALA A 138 -5.20 14.51 34.15
C ALA A 138 -4.59 13.80 35.36
N LEU A 139 -4.38 12.47 35.23
CA LEU A 139 -3.72 11.67 36.27
C LEU A 139 -2.29 12.17 36.57
N VAL A 140 -1.52 12.47 35.54
CA VAL A 140 -0.14 12.98 35.68
C VAL A 140 -0.15 14.35 36.39
N VAL A 141 -1.07 15.23 36.03
CA VAL A 141 -1.20 16.53 36.67
C VAL A 141 -1.63 16.38 38.14
N ILE A 142 -2.50 15.44 38.50
CA ILE A 142 -2.88 15.13 39.90
C ILE A 142 -1.65 14.62 40.66
N ILE A 143 -0.90 13.71 40.12
CA ILE A 143 0.33 13.18 40.75
C ILE A 143 1.32 14.32 41.01
N GLN A 144 1.50 15.23 40.05
CA GLN A 144 2.38 16.38 40.20
C GLN A 144 1.88 17.39 41.26
N GLN A 145 0.56 17.50 41.47
CA GLN A 145 0.00 18.33 42.56
C GLN A 145 0.28 17.72 43.96
N ILE A 146 0.26 16.37 44.04
CA ILE A 146 0.53 15.67 45.31
C ILE A 146 2.04 15.63 45.59
N PHE A 147 2.85 15.50 44.55
CA PHE A 147 4.31 15.42 44.65
C PHE A 147 4.97 16.53 43.80
N PRO A 148 5.03 17.77 44.29
CA PRO A 148 5.56 18.91 43.53
C PRO A 148 7.01 18.79 43.08
N GLU A 149 7.79 17.93 43.73
CA GLU A 149 9.18 17.68 43.41
C GLU A 149 9.35 16.87 42.08
N VAL A 150 8.28 16.24 41.60
CA VAL A 150 8.31 15.38 40.42
C VAL A 150 7.77 16.14 39.22
N ILE A 151 8.66 16.52 38.28
CA ILE A 151 8.30 17.24 37.05
C ILE A 151 7.87 16.25 35.97
N LEU A 152 6.59 15.83 35.98
CA LEU A 152 6.04 14.85 35.04
C LEU A 152 5.24 15.46 33.88
N SER A 153 4.71 16.68 34.03
CA SER A 153 3.82 17.30 33.05
C SER A 153 4.46 17.47 31.66
N GLY A 154 5.75 17.78 31.63
CA GLY A 154 6.51 17.91 30.37
C GLY A 154 6.69 16.58 29.62
N SER A 155 6.94 15.49 30.33
CA SER A 155 7.09 14.16 29.72
C SER A 155 5.77 13.62 29.19
N ALA A 156 4.67 13.83 29.93
CA ALA A 156 3.32 13.46 29.48
C ALA A 156 2.94 14.19 28.17
N ALA A 157 3.21 15.51 28.10
CA ALA A 157 2.98 16.29 26.88
C ALA A 157 3.84 15.79 25.70
N THR A 158 5.09 15.45 25.95
CA THR A 158 5.98 14.91 24.90
C THR A 158 5.50 13.56 24.39
N CYS A 159 5.11 12.65 25.27
CA CYS A 159 4.53 11.35 24.89
C CYS A 159 3.25 11.53 24.06
N ALA A 160 2.39 12.50 24.44
CA ALA A 160 1.19 12.81 23.67
C ALA A 160 1.48 13.27 22.25
N LEU A 161 2.39 14.24 22.11
CA LEU A 161 2.81 14.73 20.80
C LEU A 161 3.46 13.63 19.96
N LEU A 162 4.21 12.74 20.59
CA LEU A 162 4.81 11.59 19.90
C LEU A 162 3.74 10.61 19.38
N ILE A 163 2.77 10.24 20.24
CA ILE A 163 1.65 9.37 19.83
C ILE A 163 0.87 10.01 18.69
N LEU A 164 0.62 11.30 18.78
CA LEU A 164 -0.04 12.08 17.77
C LEU A 164 0.74 12.11 16.45
N TYR A 165 2.03 12.37 16.51
CA TYR A 165 2.92 12.38 15.35
C TYR A 165 2.97 11.01 14.66
N LEU A 166 3.12 9.93 15.43
CA LEU A 166 3.10 8.56 14.90
C LEU A 166 1.76 8.22 14.24
N TYR A 167 0.66 8.71 14.81
CA TYR A 167 -0.67 8.53 14.21
C TYR A 167 -0.80 9.28 12.86
N LEU A 168 -0.38 10.54 12.81
CA LEU A 168 -0.39 11.33 11.58
C LEU A 168 0.50 10.71 10.48
N GLN A 169 1.68 10.23 10.87
CA GLN A 169 2.54 9.49 9.94
C GLN A 169 1.86 8.21 9.41
N ASN A 170 1.26 7.41 10.29
CA ASN A 170 0.53 6.22 9.86
C ASN A 170 -0.62 6.55 8.90
N LYS A 171 -1.32 7.66 9.12
CA LYS A 171 -2.41 8.10 8.24
C LYS A 171 -1.89 8.57 6.87
N GLN A 172 -0.79 9.31 6.81
CA GLN A 172 -0.14 9.69 5.54
C GLN A 172 0.32 8.48 4.73
N ILE A 173 0.72 7.37 5.40
CA ILE A 173 1.11 6.11 4.76
C ILE A 173 -0.09 5.37 4.15
N SER A 174 -1.32 5.68 4.53
CA SER A 174 -2.55 5.01 4.07
C SER A 174 -3.22 5.68 2.87
N ILE A 175 -2.76 6.86 2.45
CA ILE A 175 -3.31 7.61 1.32
C ILE A 175 -2.30 7.67 0.17
N ASP A 176 -2.79 7.51 -1.05
CA ASP A 176 -1.99 7.75 -2.25
C ASP A 176 -1.75 9.26 -2.45
N TYR A 177 -0.49 9.66 -2.53
CA TYR A 177 -0.09 11.07 -2.59
C TYR A 177 -0.52 11.78 -3.90
N LEU A 178 -0.64 11.01 -5.01
CA LEU A 178 -1.00 11.56 -6.32
C LEU A 178 -2.50 11.79 -6.44
N LEU A 179 -3.29 10.82 -5.97
CA LEU A 179 -4.74 10.75 -6.20
C LEU A 179 -5.57 11.18 -5.00
N GLY A 180 -5.01 11.23 -3.80
CA GLY A 180 -5.70 11.59 -2.56
C GLY A 180 -6.75 10.57 -2.09
N ILE A 181 -6.77 9.37 -2.65
CA ILE A 181 -7.62 8.25 -2.23
C ILE A 181 -6.81 7.23 -1.43
N PRO A 182 -7.45 6.37 -0.62
CA PRO A 182 -6.77 5.30 0.08
C PRO A 182 -5.95 4.41 -0.86
N ASN A 183 -4.77 4.00 -0.40
CA ASN A 183 -3.84 3.18 -1.18
C ASN A 183 -4.06 1.68 -0.95
N HIS A 184 -3.21 0.84 -1.54
CA HIS A 184 -3.24 -0.61 -1.44
C HIS A 184 -3.21 -1.11 0.02
N LYS A 185 -2.35 -0.52 0.86
CA LYS A 185 -2.26 -0.90 2.28
C LYS A 185 -3.60 -0.70 3.00
N GLU A 186 -4.27 0.42 2.73
CA GLU A 186 -5.58 0.69 3.34
C GLU A 186 -6.70 -0.18 2.77
N PHE A 187 -6.60 -0.56 1.50
CA PHE A 187 -7.48 -1.58 0.90
C PHE A 187 -7.36 -2.90 1.66
N LEU A 188 -6.14 -3.41 1.89
CA LEU A 188 -5.91 -4.66 2.62
C LEU A 188 -6.41 -4.57 4.08
N ASN A 189 -6.18 -3.45 4.76
CA ASN A 189 -6.70 -3.20 6.11
C ASN A 189 -8.22 -3.25 6.14
N SER A 190 -8.87 -2.57 5.19
CA SER A 190 -10.34 -2.54 5.08
C SER A 190 -10.91 -3.94 4.78
N LEU A 191 -10.25 -4.69 3.91
CA LEU A 191 -10.61 -6.06 3.57
C LEU A 191 -10.52 -6.98 4.80
N GLN A 192 -9.43 -6.90 5.54
CA GLN A 192 -9.24 -7.68 6.78
C GLN A 192 -10.29 -7.35 7.84
N LEU A 193 -10.66 -6.07 7.97
CA LEU A 193 -11.71 -5.64 8.88
C LEU A 193 -13.08 -6.18 8.48
N GLN A 194 -13.42 -6.22 7.19
CA GLN A 194 -14.66 -6.79 6.70
C GLN A 194 -14.75 -8.29 7.00
N ILE A 195 -13.70 -9.05 6.72
CA ILE A 195 -13.64 -10.49 7.01
C ILE A 195 -13.77 -10.78 8.52
N LYS A 196 -13.12 -9.96 9.39
CA LYS A 196 -13.18 -10.14 10.84
C LYS A 196 -14.52 -9.76 11.48
N ARG A 197 -15.19 -8.73 10.96
CA ARG A 197 -16.42 -8.18 11.57
C ARG A 197 -17.64 -9.07 11.38
N HIS A 198 -17.70 -9.82 10.31
CA HIS A 198 -18.86 -10.60 9.93
C HIS A 198 -18.44 -11.99 9.44
N LYS A 199 -18.57 -13.01 10.29
CA LYS A 199 -18.31 -14.41 9.89
C LYS A 199 -19.18 -14.87 8.72
N ASP A 200 -20.36 -14.25 8.52
CA ASP A 200 -21.30 -14.53 7.44
C ASP A 200 -21.42 -13.39 6.40
N ALA A 201 -20.46 -12.44 6.41
CA ALA A 201 -20.53 -11.32 5.47
C ALA A 201 -20.20 -11.76 4.06
N SER A 202 -21.09 -11.45 3.14
CA SER A 202 -20.80 -11.45 1.71
C SER A 202 -20.45 -10.02 1.27
N PHE A 203 -19.35 -9.87 0.56
CA PHE A 203 -18.95 -8.61 -0.07
C PHE A 203 -18.32 -8.88 -1.44
N THR A 204 -18.31 -7.86 -2.28
CA THR A 204 -17.75 -7.95 -3.62
C THR A 204 -16.63 -6.94 -3.79
N ILE A 205 -15.55 -7.34 -4.44
CA ILE A 205 -14.44 -6.51 -4.87
C ILE A 205 -14.55 -6.32 -6.39
N LEU A 206 -14.54 -5.06 -6.83
CA LEU A 206 -14.33 -4.70 -8.22
C LEU A 206 -12.90 -4.20 -8.36
N LEU A 207 -12.12 -4.80 -9.25
CA LEU A 207 -10.79 -4.30 -9.62
C LEU A 207 -10.83 -3.80 -11.06
N VAL A 208 -10.57 -2.53 -11.24
CA VAL A 208 -10.56 -1.81 -12.51
C VAL A 208 -9.12 -1.54 -12.90
N SER A 209 -8.62 -2.14 -13.97
CA SER A 209 -7.26 -1.99 -14.48
C SER A 209 -7.29 -1.30 -15.85
N LEU A 210 -6.45 -0.28 -16.06
CA LEU A 210 -6.34 0.42 -17.32
C LEU A 210 -5.47 -0.39 -18.29
N ARG A 211 -5.92 -0.55 -19.54
CA ARG A 211 -5.12 -1.24 -20.56
C ARG A 211 -4.08 -0.30 -21.15
N ASN A 212 -2.84 -0.76 -21.22
CA ASN A 212 -1.74 -0.06 -21.91
C ASN A 212 -1.50 1.38 -21.40
N PHE A 213 -1.74 1.64 -20.10
CA PHE A 213 -1.50 2.97 -19.53
C PHE A 213 -0.04 3.43 -19.67
N LYS A 214 0.92 2.49 -19.68
CA LYS A 214 2.32 2.78 -19.99
C LYS A 214 2.46 3.52 -21.33
N GLN A 215 1.71 3.11 -22.36
CA GLN A 215 1.74 3.76 -23.68
C GLN A 215 1.25 5.22 -23.62
N VAL A 216 0.32 5.55 -22.71
CA VAL A 216 -0.09 6.94 -22.47
C VAL A 216 1.09 7.75 -21.92
N ASN A 217 1.81 7.20 -20.93
CA ASN A 217 3.01 7.85 -20.39
C ASN A 217 4.11 8.04 -21.44
N ASP A 218 4.36 6.99 -22.26
CA ASP A 218 5.38 7.02 -23.30
C ASP A 218 5.04 8.02 -24.40
N THR A 219 3.75 8.19 -24.73
CA THR A 219 3.30 9.08 -25.81
C THR A 219 3.15 10.54 -25.37
N TYR A 220 2.58 10.77 -24.19
CA TYR A 220 2.19 12.11 -23.73
C TYR A 220 3.06 12.64 -22.56
N GLY A 221 3.97 11.81 -22.03
CA GLY A 221 4.80 12.11 -20.87
C GLY A 221 4.11 11.82 -19.54
N GLN A 222 4.93 11.57 -18.51
CA GLN A 222 4.47 11.16 -17.17
C GLN A 222 3.53 12.19 -16.52
N GLN A 223 3.78 13.48 -16.70
CA GLN A 223 2.95 14.55 -16.12
C GLN A 223 1.51 14.52 -16.66
N ASN A 224 1.35 14.29 -17.98
CA ASN A 224 0.03 14.12 -18.58
C ASN A 224 -0.64 12.80 -18.18
N GLY A 225 0.14 11.73 -18.00
CA GLY A 225 -0.36 10.47 -17.44
C GLY A 225 -0.88 10.63 -16.02
N ASP A 226 -0.21 11.39 -15.17
CA ASP A 226 -0.65 11.69 -13.81
C ASP A 226 -1.97 12.50 -13.79
N GLU A 227 -2.13 13.48 -14.67
CA GLU A 227 -3.39 14.22 -14.82
C GLU A 227 -4.52 13.34 -15.35
N PHE A 228 -4.19 12.43 -16.27
CA PHE A 228 -5.13 11.43 -16.74
C PHE A 228 -5.61 10.51 -15.62
N LEU A 229 -4.70 9.97 -14.81
CA LEU A 229 -5.04 9.16 -13.63
C LEU A 229 -5.94 9.91 -12.65
N LYS A 230 -5.68 11.20 -12.39
CA LYS A 230 -6.55 12.06 -11.56
C LYS A 230 -7.96 12.18 -12.15
N THR A 231 -8.05 12.33 -13.47
CA THR A 231 -9.34 12.44 -14.17
C THR A 231 -10.14 11.15 -14.07
N VAL A 232 -9.49 9.99 -14.29
CA VAL A 232 -10.10 8.66 -14.13
C VAL A 232 -10.50 8.43 -12.67
N CYS A 233 -9.62 8.71 -11.72
CA CYS A 233 -9.88 8.59 -10.29
C CYS A 233 -11.11 9.39 -9.86
N ASN A 234 -11.21 10.65 -10.28
CA ASN A 234 -12.36 11.51 -9.96
C ASN A 234 -13.68 10.94 -10.52
N TYR A 235 -13.65 10.44 -11.75
CA TYR A 235 -14.82 9.77 -12.34
C TYR A 235 -15.21 8.52 -11.55
N LEU A 236 -14.26 7.62 -11.32
CA LEU A 236 -14.51 6.38 -10.57
C LEU A 236 -15.02 6.68 -9.16
N ASN A 237 -14.38 7.59 -8.44
CA ASN A 237 -14.77 7.96 -7.07
C ASN A 237 -16.21 8.53 -7.01
N ASN A 238 -16.65 9.26 -8.02
CA ASN A 238 -18.02 9.75 -8.08
C ASN A 238 -19.03 8.66 -8.48
N THR A 239 -18.62 7.74 -9.38
CA THR A 239 -19.48 6.66 -9.88
C THR A 239 -19.74 5.59 -8.83
N VAL A 240 -18.71 5.27 -8.01
CA VAL A 240 -18.81 4.17 -7.02
C VAL A 240 -19.44 4.59 -5.69
N LYS A 241 -19.72 5.88 -5.47
CA LYS A 241 -20.38 6.32 -4.23
C LYS A 241 -21.69 5.57 -3.97
N PRO A 242 -21.98 5.18 -2.72
CA PRO A 242 -21.32 5.56 -1.46
C PRO A 242 -20.10 4.70 -1.06
N TYR A 243 -19.62 3.81 -1.93
CA TYR A 243 -18.52 2.90 -1.64
C TYR A 243 -17.17 3.61 -1.71
N GLN A 244 -16.16 3.02 -1.04
CA GLN A 244 -14.80 3.55 -1.01
C GLN A 244 -14.01 3.06 -2.22
N LEU A 245 -13.36 3.99 -2.93
CA LEU A 245 -12.38 3.72 -3.97
C LEU A 245 -10.97 3.68 -3.37
N TYR A 246 -10.17 2.72 -3.80
CA TYR A 246 -8.77 2.54 -3.41
C TYR A 246 -7.87 2.54 -4.64
N ARG A 247 -6.65 3.05 -4.53
CA ARG A 247 -5.61 2.78 -5.52
C ARG A 247 -4.98 1.43 -5.18
N TYR A 248 -5.22 0.42 -6.00
CA TYR A 248 -4.72 -0.93 -5.77
C TYR A 248 -3.26 -1.05 -6.19
N ASN A 249 -2.94 -0.62 -7.40
CA ASN A 249 -1.58 -0.58 -7.93
C ASN A 249 -1.51 0.53 -8.99
N GLY A 250 -0.37 0.99 -9.44
CA GLY A 250 -0.11 1.97 -10.47
C GLY A 250 -1.34 2.58 -11.17
N ASP A 251 -1.89 1.84 -12.11
CA ASP A 251 -3.06 2.15 -12.93
C ASP A 251 -4.29 1.27 -12.61
N GLU A 252 -4.33 0.68 -11.41
CA GLU A 252 -5.39 -0.21 -10.95
C GLU A 252 -6.13 0.37 -9.75
N PHE A 253 -7.47 0.26 -9.78
CA PHE A 253 -8.37 0.81 -8.79
C PHE A 253 -9.27 -0.29 -8.23
N ALA A 254 -9.35 -0.40 -6.90
CA ALA A 254 -10.22 -1.35 -6.23
C ALA A 254 -11.42 -0.64 -5.59
N VAL A 255 -12.58 -1.31 -5.61
CA VAL A 255 -13.78 -0.89 -4.90
C VAL A 255 -14.27 -2.03 -4.03
N LEU A 256 -14.48 -1.78 -2.76
CA LEU A 256 -15.04 -2.75 -1.81
C LEU A 256 -16.52 -2.43 -1.60
N ILE A 257 -17.40 -3.38 -1.97
CA ILE A 257 -18.84 -3.26 -1.89
C ILE A 257 -19.33 -4.21 -0.80
N PRO A 258 -19.69 -3.71 0.39
CA PRO A 258 -20.33 -4.51 1.42
C PRO A 258 -21.73 -4.93 0.89
N GLU A 259 -22.13 -6.16 1.15
CA GLU A 259 -23.37 -6.76 0.62
C GLU A 259 -23.34 -6.98 -0.90
N SER A 260 -23.54 -8.24 -1.31
CA SER A 260 -23.44 -8.65 -2.72
C SER A 260 -24.76 -8.43 -3.45
N ASP A 261 -25.26 -7.18 -3.49
CA ASP A 261 -26.39 -6.85 -4.36
C ASP A 261 -25.95 -6.91 -5.84
N LYS A 262 -26.41 -7.95 -6.53
CA LYS A 262 -26.08 -8.19 -7.93
C LYS A 262 -26.48 -7.04 -8.86
N GLU A 263 -27.59 -6.39 -8.60
CA GLU A 263 -28.06 -5.28 -9.45
C GLU A 263 -27.14 -4.07 -9.34
N THR A 264 -26.71 -3.75 -8.12
CA THR A 264 -25.75 -2.67 -7.89
C THR A 264 -24.41 -2.97 -8.54
N ILE A 265 -23.88 -4.21 -8.42
CA ILE A 265 -22.63 -4.62 -9.07
C ILE A 265 -22.73 -4.48 -10.58
N ILE A 266 -23.81 -5.03 -11.21
CA ILE A 266 -24.01 -4.95 -12.65
C ILE A 266 -24.13 -3.50 -13.12
N ARG A 267 -24.84 -2.65 -12.38
CA ARG A 267 -24.98 -1.22 -12.69
C ARG A 267 -23.63 -0.49 -12.66
N LEU A 268 -22.82 -0.72 -11.62
CA LEU A 268 -21.49 -0.11 -11.49
C LEU A 268 -20.55 -0.57 -12.60
N VAL A 269 -20.49 -1.88 -12.85
CA VAL A 269 -19.67 -2.47 -13.92
C VAL A 269 -20.04 -1.88 -15.28
N LYS A 270 -21.35 -1.82 -15.62
CA LYS A 270 -21.84 -1.21 -16.88
C LYS A 270 -21.53 0.27 -16.98
N ALA A 271 -21.65 1.04 -15.89
CA ALA A 271 -21.36 2.46 -15.88
C ALA A 271 -19.86 2.73 -16.10
N ILE A 272 -18.99 1.93 -15.47
CA ILE A 272 -17.54 2.04 -15.64
C ILE A 272 -17.16 1.64 -17.08
N ASP A 273 -17.54 0.46 -17.54
CA ASP A 273 -17.22 -0.03 -18.89
C ASP A 273 -17.72 0.94 -19.97
N GLY A 274 -18.97 1.38 -19.87
CA GLY A 274 -19.56 2.32 -20.82
C GLY A 274 -18.81 3.67 -20.93
N ARG A 275 -18.22 4.14 -19.83
CA ARG A 275 -17.40 5.38 -19.84
C ARG A 275 -16.08 5.18 -20.56
N PHE A 276 -15.45 4.03 -20.40
CA PHE A 276 -14.17 3.74 -21.06
C PHE A 276 -14.30 3.48 -22.56
N ASN A 277 -15.50 3.24 -23.06
CA ASN A 277 -15.80 3.22 -24.50
C ASN A 277 -15.90 4.63 -25.12
N GLN A 278 -15.69 5.69 -24.32
CA GLN A 278 -15.68 7.06 -24.78
C GLN A 278 -14.31 7.72 -24.57
N PRO A 279 -13.89 8.65 -25.45
CA PRO A 279 -12.61 9.30 -25.32
C PRO A 279 -12.55 10.13 -24.03
N TRP A 280 -11.38 10.06 -23.39
CA TRP A 280 -11.01 10.90 -22.27
C TRP A 280 -10.37 12.17 -22.77
N LYS A 281 -10.75 13.30 -22.18
CA LYS A 281 -10.21 14.61 -22.49
C LYS A 281 -9.54 15.18 -21.24
N SER A 282 -8.29 15.59 -21.37
CA SER A 282 -7.58 16.49 -20.47
C SER A 282 -7.32 17.82 -21.18
N ARG A 283 -6.73 18.79 -20.49
CA ARG A 283 -6.48 20.11 -21.08
C ARG A 283 -5.67 20.03 -22.37
N ASP A 284 -4.65 19.16 -22.40
CA ASP A 284 -3.63 19.13 -23.44
C ASP A 284 -3.70 17.92 -24.37
N PHE A 285 -4.58 16.92 -24.07
CA PHE A 285 -4.67 15.73 -24.90
C PHE A 285 -6.04 15.06 -24.86
N ARG A 286 -6.31 14.24 -25.86
CA ARG A 286 -7.47 13.38 -25.97
C ARG A 286 -7.01 11.95 -26.27
N CYS A 287 -7.38 10.97 -25.44
CA CYS A 287 -7.02 9.58 -25.67
C CYS A 287 -8.21 8.64 -25.47
N MET A 288 -8.14 7.51 -26.16
CA MET A 288 -8.96 6.33 -25.88
C MET A 288 -8.10 5.35 -25.09
N ILE A 289 -8.61 4.89 -23.96
CA ILE A 289 -7.93 3.86 -23.19
C ILE A 289 -8.97 2.81 -22.80
N GLY A 290 -8.60 1.55 -23.00
CA GLY A 290 -9.43 0.43 -22.58
C GLY A 290 -9.32 0.18 -21.09
N THR A 291 -10.27 -0.53 -20.53
CA THR A 291 -10.21 -1.00 -19.15
C THR A 291 -10.57 -2.48 -19.06
N VAL A 292 -10.13 -3.10 -18.01
CA VAL A 292 -10.48 -4.45 -17.61
C VAL A 292 -11.11 -4.37 -16.22
N ILE A 293 -12.21 -5.08 -16.03
CA ILE A 293 -12.91 -5.13 -14.75
C ILE A 293 -13.00 -6.58 -14.28
N ALA A 294 -12.34 -6.85 -13.14
CA ALA A 294 -12.47 -8.13 -12.44
C ALA A 294 -13.44 -7.99 -11.27
N VAL A 295 -14.31 -8.99 -11.12
CA VAL A 295 -15.32 -9.04 -10.07
C VAL A 295 -15.14 -10.30 -9.25
N THR A 296 -14.83 -10.14 -7.95
CA THR A 296 -14.58 -11.25 -7.03
C THR A 296 -15.48 -11.11 -5.81
N THR A 297 -16.16 -12.16 -5.39
CA THR A 297 -17.13 -12.15 -4.29
C THR A 297 -16.69 -13.07 -3.15
N TYR A 298 -16.61 -12.53 -1.94
CA TYR A 298 -16.36 -13.30 -0.72
C TYR A 298 -17.69 -13.74 -0.09
N PRO A 299 -17.81 -14.96 0.47
CA PRO A 299 -16.83 -16.06 0.48
C PRO A 299 -16.87 -16.96 -0.75
N LYS A 300 -17.74 -16.65 -1.73
CA LYS A 300 -18.00 -17.50 -2.90
C LYS A 300 -16.76 -17.80 -3.75
N SER A 301 -15.86 -16.85 -3.88
CA SER A 301 -14.64 -16.99 -4.69
C SER A 301 -13.47 -17.55 -3.89
N ALA A 302 -13.44 -17.32 -2.57
CA ALA A 302 -12.37 -17.78 -1.68
C ALA A 302 -12.77 -17.61 -0.22
N ASP A 303 -12.23 -18.46 0.66
CA ASP A 303 -12.54 -18.47 2.11
C ASP A 303 -11.50 -17.69 2.93
N THR A 304 -10.31 -17.48 2.39
CA THR A 304 -9.23 -16.72 3.03
C THR A 304 -8.95 -15.41 2.31
N MET A 305 -8.36 -14.45 3.01
CA MET A 305 -7.96 -13.17 2.43
C MET A 305 -6.92 -13.37 1.33
N GLU A 306 -5.95 -14.26 1.55
CA GLU A 306 -4.87 -14.55 0.60
C GLU A 306 -5.42 -15.17 -0.69
N ASP A 307 -6.25 -16.22 -0.57
CA ASP A 307 -6.91 -16.83 -1.72
C ASP A 307 -7.81 -15.84 -2.49
N LEU A 308 -8.46 -14.92 -1.77
CA LEU A 308 -9.31 -13.89 -2.38
C LEU A 308 -8.51 -12.89 -3.22
N ILE A 309 -7.35 -12.45 -2.70
CA ILE A 309 -6.43 -11.57 -3.44
C ILE A 309 -5.87 -12.30 -4.67
N ASN A 310 -5.40 -13.53 -4.49
CA ASN A 310 -4.89 -14.35 -5.59
C ASN A 310 -5.95 -14.58 -6.67
N ALA A 311 -7.20 -14.87 -6.27
CA ALA A 311 -8.31 -15.02 -7.19
C ALA A 311 -8.64 -13.71 -7.93
N LEU A 312 -8.55 -12.56 -7.25
CA LEU A 312 -8.76 -11.25 -7.83
C LEU A 312 -7.72 -10.93 -8.90
N GLU A 313 -6.43 -11.08 -8.58
CA GLU A 313 -5.31 -10.82 -9.50
C GLU A 313 -5.35 -11.77 -10.73
N TYR A 314 -5.64 -13.04 -10.51
CA TYR A 314 -5.82 -13.98 -11.62
C TYR A 314 -7.02 -13.61 -12.50
N THR A 315 -8.14 -13.17 -11.91
CA THR A 315 -9.30 -12.72 -12.67
C THR A 315 -8.97 -11.52 -13.57
N VAL A 316 -8.13 -10.59 -13.09
CA VAL A 316 -7.61 -9.46 -13.90
C VAL A 316 -6.73 -9.97 -15.03
N SER A 317 -5.82 -10.90 -14.75
CA SER A 317 -4.94 -11.49 -15.78
C SER A 317 -5.76 -12.14 -16.91
N VAL A 318 -6.74 -12.98 -16.55
CA VAL A 318 -7.65 -13.62 -17.52
C VAL A 318 -8.42 -12.60 -18.35
N ALA A 319 -8.86 -11.50 -17.74
CA ALA A 319 -9.56 -10.43 -18.44
C ALA A 319 -8.61 -9.63 -19.37
N LYS A 320 -7.33 -9.46 -18.99
CA LYS A 320 -6.29 -8.82 -19.83
C LYS A 320 -5.98 -9.63 -21.09
N ASP A 321 -6.03 -10.94 -21.02
CA ASP A 321 -5.80 -11.84 -22.18
C ASP A 321 -6.85 -11.70 -23.30
N GLY A 322 -7.95 -10.99 -23.04
CA GLY A 322 -8.92 -10.60 -24.05
C GLY A 322 -9.84 -11.70 -24.57
N LYS A 323 -9.59 -12.97 -24.25
CA LYS A 323 -10.39 -14.13 -24.73
C LYS A 323 -11.82 -14.12 -24.19
N ASN A 324 -12.04 -13.53 -23.01
CA ASN A 324 -13.32 -13.52 -22.29
C ASN A 324 -13.98 -12.11 -22.21
N GLY A 325 -13.50 -11.15 -23.00
CA GLY A 325 -13.96 -9.76 -22.95
C GLY A 325 -13.26 -8.94 -21.86
N ASN A 326 -13.70 -7.69 -21.71
CA ASN A 326 -13.09 -6.74 -20.75
C ASN A 326 -13.60 -6.90 -19.31
N ILE A 327 -14.66 -7.68 -19.08
CA ILE A 327 -15.27 -7.89 -17.77
C ILE A 327 -15.20 -9.38 -17.45
N CYS A 328 -14.55 -9.71 -16.36
CA CYS A 328 -14.40 -11.09 -15.88
C CYS A 328 -14.93 -11.24 -14.46
N TYR A 329 -15.78 -12.23 -14.25
CA TYR A 329 -16.27 -12.61 -12.93
C TYR A 329 -15.51 -13.83 -12.45
N CYS A 330 -15.01 -13.79 -11.21
CA CYS A 330 -14.38 -14.94 -10.60
C CYS A 330 -15.38 -16.08 -10.45
N GLY A 331 -15.25 -17.10 -11.30
CA GLY A 331 -16.11 -18.26 -11.36
C GLY A 331 -15.65 -19.43 -10.48
N PRO A 332 -16.48 -20.46 -10.31
CA PRO A 332 -16.07 -21.71 -9.69
C PRO A 332 -14.90 -22.33 -10.46
N GLY A 333 -13.91 -22.84 -9.76
CA GLY A 333 -12.69 -23.45 -10.35
C GLY A 333 -11.57 -22.45 -10.67
N MET A 334 -11.82 -21.14 -10.68
CA MET A 334 -10.78 -20.15 -10.95
C MET A 334 -9.69 -20.16 -9.87
N LEU A 335 -10.08 -20.36 -8.61
CA LEU A 335 -9.14 -20.54 -7.50
C LEU A 335 -8.30 -21.81 -7.66
N ASP A 336 -8.88 -22.89 -8.19
CA ASP A 336 -8.15 -24.14 -8.46
C ASP A 336 -7.09 -23.92 -9.55
N HIS A 337 -7.38 -23.12 -10.59
CA HIS A 337 -6.40 -22.72 -11.60
C HIS A 337 -5.27 -21.89 -10.97
N VAL A 338 -5.58 -20.95 -10.07
CA VAL A 338 -4.56 -20.18 -9.33
C VAL A 338 -3.68 -21.11 -8.51
N LYS A 339 -4.27 -22.00 -7.72
CA LYS A 339 -3.54 -22.95 -6.89
C LYS A 339 -2.69 -23.90 -7.74
N ARG A 340 -3.22 -24.36 -8.89
CA ARG A 340 -2.46 -25.18 -9.83
C ARG A 340 -1.27 -24.43 -10.42
N ARG A 341 -1.45 -23.14 -10.80
CA ARG A 341 -0.38 -22.29 -11.32
C ARG A 341 0.79 -22.17 -10.34
N PHE A 342 0.52 -21.89 -9.04
CA PHE A 342 1.57 -21.84 -8.02
C PHE A 342 2.32 -23.18 -7.89
N LYS A 343 1.57 -24.28 -7.88
CA LYS A 343 2.19 -25.62 -7.85
C LYS A 343 3.06 -25.88 -9.08
N VAL A 344 2.65 -25.41 -10.26
CA VAL A 344 3.47 -25.53 -11.49
C VAL A 344 4.75 -24.70 -11.35
N ILE A 345 4.70 -23.49 -10.81
CA ILE A 345 5.89 -22.66 -10.56
C ILE A 345 6.88 -23.39 -9.63
N ASP A 346 6.41 -23.99 -8.57
CA ASP A 346 7.26 -24.74 -7.64
C ASP A 346 7.89 -25.95 -8.32
N VAL A 347 7.09 -26.70 -9.09
CA VAL A 347 7.59 -27.85 -9.88
C VAL A 347 8.66 -27.41 -10.90
N LEU A 348 8.51 -26.26 -11.56
CA LEU A 348 9.51 -25.75 -12.50
C LEU A 348 10.83 -25.40 -11.81
N LYS A 349 10.77 -24.78 -10.62
CA LYS A 349 11.96 -24.48 -9.81
C LYS A 349 12.67 -25.75 -9.35
N ASP A 350 11.90 -26.72 -8.89
CA ASP A 350 12.45 -28.02 -8.47
C ASP A 350 13.08 -28.74 -9.66
N ALA A 351 12.44 -28.74 -10.83
CA ALA A 351 12.96 -29.37 -12.03
C ALA A 351 14.26 -28.73 -12.54
N LEU A 352 14.44 -27.41 -12.39
CA LEU A 352 15.69 -26.71 -12.67
C LEU A 352 16.83 -27.12 -11.73
N THR A 353 16.51 -27.32 -10.45
CA THR A 353 17.54 -27.62 -9.43
C THR A 353 17.88 -29.10 -9.33
N GLN A 354 16.91 -29.99 -9.55
CA GLN A 354 17.02 -31.43 -9.32
C GLN A 354 17.13 -32.23 -10.65
N GLY A 355 16.95 -31.58 -11.81
CA GLY A 355 17.08 -32.24 -13.11
C GLY A 355 15.83 -33.01 -13.54
N GLY A 356 14.64 -32.38 -13.50
CA GLY A 356 13.38 -33.02 -13.91
C GLY A 356 13.03 -32.86 -15.39
N PHE A 357 13.68 -31.96 -16.11
CA PHE A 357 13.42 -31.70 -17.52
C PHE A 357 14.04 -32.75 -18.42
N GLN A 358 13.32 -33.08 -19.49
CA GLN A 358 13.79 -33.94 -20.56
C GLN A 358 13.72 -33.19 -21.89
N VAL A 359 14.78 -33.30 -22.70
CA VAL A 359 14.82 -32.72 -24.03
C VAL A 359 14.60 -33.84 -25.04
N TYR A 360 13.53 -33.73 -25.82
CA TYR A 360 13.21 -34.61 -26.91
C TYR A 360 13.65 -33.97 -28.20
N TYR A 361 14.00 -34.78 -29.19
CA TYR A 361 14.47 -34.32 -30.49
C TYR A 361 13.50 -34.79 -31.56
N GLN A 362 12.88 -33.86 -32.28
CA GLN A 362 12.00 -34.14 -33.39
C GLN A 362 12.83 -34.04 -34.68
N PRO A 363 13.08 -35.18 -35.40
CA PRO A 363 13.87 -35.12 -36.61
C PRO A 363 13.11 -34.46 -37.76
N ILE A 364 13.84 -33.67 -38.57
CA ILE A 364 13.31 -32.98 -39.74
C ILE A 364 13.96 -33.57 -40.98
N TRP A 365 13.11 -34.01 -41.90
CA TRP A 365 13.52 -34.64 -43.15
C TRP A 365 13.98 -33.61 -44.19
N SER A 366 15.18 -33.78 -44.74
CA SER A 366 15.65 -32.99 -45.87
C SER A 366 15.21 -33.64 -47.19
N VAL A 367 14.36 -32.97 -47.95
CA VAL A 367 13.89 -33.45 -49.25
C VAL A 367 15.05 -33.52 -50.28
N GLU A 368 15.99 -32.59 -50.17
CA GLU A 368 17.16 -32.51 -51.05
C GLU A 368 18.13 -33.67 -50.79
N LYS A 369 18.41 -33.97 -49.52
CA LYS A 369 19.40 -34.98 -49.11
C LYS A 369 18.80 -36.36 -48.88
N GLN A 370 17.49 -36.49 -48.96
CA GLN A 370 16.74 -37.75 -48.75
C GLN A 370 17.09 -38.43 -47.40
N CYS A 371 17.36 -37.65 -46.35
CA CYS A 371 17.67 -38.15 -45.01
C CYS A 371 17.30 -37.11 -43.92
N PHE A 372 17.32 -37.50 -42.66
CA PHE A 372 17.15 -36.62 -41.54
C PHE A 372 18.47 -35.91 -41.24
N THR A 373 18.51 -34.59 -41.42
CA THR A 373 19.72 -33.79 -41.22
C THR A 373 19.57 -32.70 -40.18
N LEU A 374 18.32 -32.40 -39.76
CA LEU A 374 17.99 -31.39 -38.76
C LEU A 374 17.14 -32.01 -37.67
N ALA A 375 17.16 -31.40 -36.51
CA ALA A 375 16.25 -31.76 -35.43
C ALA A 375 15.79 -30.49 -34.67
N GLU A 376 14.58 -30.51 -34.14
CA GLU A 376 14.08 -29.52 -33.21
C GLU A 376 14.13 -30.08 -31.79
N SER A 377 14.67 -29.29 -30.85
CA SER A 377 14.68 -29.66 -29.44
C SER A 377 13.37 -29.24 -28.76
N LEU A 378 12.71 -30.21 -28.17
CA LEU A 378 11.41 -30.03 -27.55
C LEU A 378 11.46 -30.39 -26.07
N LEU A 379 11.24 -29.40 -25.21
CA LEU A 379 11.25 -29.60 -23.76
C LEU A 379 10.03 -30.39 -23.29
N ARG A 380 10.25 -31.32 -22.36
CA ARG A 380 9.21 -32.14 -21.71
C ARG A 380 9.41 -32.18 -20.20
N LEU A 381 8.32 -32.31 -19.50
CA LEU A 381 8.29 -32.47 -18.03
C LEU A 381 7.32 -33.63 -17.68
N PRO A 382 7.75 -34.88 -17.92
CA PRO A 382 6.85 -36.04 -17.90
C PRO A 382 6.51 -36.57 -16.50
N ALA A 383 7.38 -36.34 -15.52
CA ALA A 383 7.25 -36.85 -14.17
C ALA A 383 7.24 -35.71 -13.17
N THR A 384 6.06 -35.35 -12.67
CA THR A 384 5.90 -34.34 -11.63
C THR A 384 4.87 -34.80 -10.58
N PRO A 385 4.86 -34.21 -9.39
CA PRO A 385 3.82 -34.45 -8.39
C PRO A 385 2.39 -34.11 -8.89
N LEU A 386 2.28 -33.33 -9.99
CA LEU A 386 1.02 -32.92 -10.62
C LEU A 386 0.64 -33.82 -11.81
N GLY A 387 1.40 -34.88 -12.07
CA GLY A 387 1.36 -35.66 -13.29
C GLY A 387 2.21 -35.01 -14.40
N PRO A 388 2.11 -35.50 -15.66
CA PRO A 388 2.83 -34.92 -16.78
C PRO A 388 2.34 -33.49 -17.04
N LEU A 389 3.29 -32.54 -17.13
CA LEU A 389 3.02 -31.17 -17.53
C LEU A 389 3.37 -30.96 -19.01
N TYR A 390 2.40 -30.40 -19.73
CA TYR A 390 2.57 -30.14 -21.17
C TYR A 390 3.18 -28.74 -21.40
N PRO A 391 3.99 -28.55 -22.45
CA PRO A 391 4.57 -27.24 -22.78
C PRO A 391 3.55 -26.10 -22.88
N SER A 392 2.37 -26.39 -23.45
CA SER A 392 1.26 -25.40 -23.51
C SER A 392 0.75 -24.90 -22.16
N GLU A 393 0.99 -25.65 -21.07
CA GLU A 393 0.63 -25.26 -19.72
C GLU A 393 1.77 -24.51 -19.03
N PHE A 394 3.01 -25.05 -19.09
CA PHE A 394 4.09 -24.53 -18.26
C PHE A 394 4.94 -23.45 -18.93
N ILE A 395 5.06 -23.41 -20.27
CA ILE A 395 5.86 -22.37 -20.95
C ILE A 395 5.32 -20.97 -20.70
N PRO A 396 4.01 -20.68 -20.83
CA PRO A 396 3.47 -19.35 -20.51
C PRO A 396 3.74 -18.94 -19.05
N ILE A 397 3.62 -19.89 -18.12
CA ILE A 397 3.90 -19.63 -16.70
C ILE A 397 5.40 -19.33 -16.49
N ALA A 398 6.28 -20.06 -17.17
CA ALA A 398 7.72 -19.85 -17.10
C ALA A 398 8.12 -18.49 -17.70
N GLU A 399 7.47 -18.06 -18.80
CA GLU A 399 7.68 -16.74 -19.41
C GLU A 399 7.27 -15.61 -18.47
N GLU A 400 6.06 -15.67 -17.92
CA GLU A 400 5.54 -14.66 -17.00
C GLU A 400 6.34 -14.53 -15.69
N THR A 401 6.92 -15.65 -15.22
CA THR A 401 7.74 -15.69 -14.00
C THR A 401 9.23 -15.44 -14.26
N GLY A 402 9.65 -15.35 -15.53
CA GLY A 402 11.05 -15.23 -15.93
C GLY A 402 11.86 -16.53 -15.83
N LEU A 403 11.29 -17.62 -15.32
CA LEU A 403 11.96 -18.94 -15.22
C LEU A 403 12.35 -19.50 -16.60
N ILE A 404 11.67 -19.06 -17.65
CA ILE A 404 11.97 -19.49 -19.03
C ILE A 404 13.41 -19.20 -19.42
N VAL A 405 14.04 -18.17 -18.85
CA VAL A 405 15.44 -17.80 -19.15
C VAL A 405 16.40 -18.93 -18.75
N ASP A 406 16.29 -19.38 -17.50
CA ASP A 406 17.15 -20.45 -16.99
C ASP A 406 16.80 -21.80 -17.62
N ILE A 407 15.52 -22.05 -17.88
CA ILE A 407 15.06 -23.25 -18.59
C ILE A 407 15.67 -23.30 -20.00
N THR A 408 15.67 -22.19 -20.74
CA THR A 408 16.24 -22.16 -22.11
C THR A 408 17.74 -22.40 -22.11
N TYR A 409 18.49 -21.85 -21.15
CA TYR A 409 19.92 -22.13 -21.03
C TYR A 409 20.20 -23.59 -20.64
N TYR A 410 19.38 -24.18 -19.79
CA TYR A 410 19.42 -25.61 -19.47
C TYR A 410 19.22 -26.47 -20.74
N VAL A 411 18.19 -26.12 -21.56
CA VAL A 411 17.94 -26.82 -22.82
C VAL A 411 19.14 -26.67 -23.78
N LEU A 412 19.68 -25.46 -23.94
CA LEU A 412 20.84 -25.19 -24.79
C LEU A 412 22.06 -26.03 -24.36
N ASP A 413 22.38 -26.05 -23.06
CA ASP A 413 23.48 -26.87 -22.53
C ASP A 413 23.27 -28.36 -22.81
N THR A 414 22.05 -28.85 -22.60
CA THR A 414 21.68 -30.24 -22.86
C THR A 414 21.79 -30.59 -24.34
N VAL A 415 21.36 -29.70 -25.24
CA VAL A 415 21.49 -29.87 -26.70
C VAL A 415 22.96 -29.83 -27.13
N CYS A 416 23.78 -28.93 -26.58
CA CYS A 416 25.21 -28.86 -26.89
C CYS A 416 25.93 -30.14 -26.48
N ARG A 417 25.62 -30.68 -25.29
CA ARG A 417 26.15 -31.97 -24.82
C ARG A 417 25.75 -33.11 -25.74
N PHE A 418 24.48 -33.19 -26.14
CA PHE A 418 23.98 -34.19 -27.09
C PHE A 418 24.70 -34.13 -28.45
N VAL A 419 24.90 -32.93 -29.01
CA VAL A 419 25.61 -32.72 -30.26
C VAL A 419 27.09 -33.13 -30.13
N HIS A 420 27.74 -32.82 -29.03
CA HIS A 420 29.11 -33.24 -28.73
C HIS A 420 29.22 -34.75 -28.70
N ASP A 421 28.36 -35.48 -28.00
CA ASP A 421 28.34 -36.93 -27.88
C ASP A 421 28.11 -37.60 -29.23
N LEU A 422 27.26 -37.00 -30.11
CA LEU A 422 27.06 -37.49 -31.48
C LEU A 422 28.32 -37.35 -32.35
N LEU A 423 29.00 -36.21 -32.26
CA LEU A 423 30.25 -35.98 -33.01
C LEU A 423 31.36 -36.92 -32.55
N ASP A 424 31.51 -37.15 -31.26
CA ASP A 424 32.48 -38.09 -30.69
C ASP A 424 32.19 -39.54 -31.10
N SER A 425 30.91 -39.86 -31.29
CA SER A 425 30.49 -41.17 -31.80
C SER A 425 30.67 -41.32 -33.33
N GLY A 426 31.20 -40.30 -34.01
CA GLY A 426 31.42 -40.31 -35.45
C GLY A 426 30.15 -40.12 -36.31
N ILE A 427 29.04 -39.68 -35.70
CA ILE A 427 27.78 -39.40 -36.40
C ILE A 427 27.82 -38.00 -36.97
N THR A 428 27.99 -37.86 -38.29
CA THR A 428 28.13 -36.56 -38.98
C THR A 428 26.93 -36.20 -39.86
N MET A 429 25.86 -36.99 -39.84
CA MET A 429 24.66 -36.75 -40.66
C MET A 429 23.83 -35.56 -40.13
N LEU A 430 23.89 -35.25 -38.83
CA LEU A 430 23.16 -34.15 -38.24
C LEU A 430 23.87 -32.83 -38.55
N GLU A 431 23.17 -31.91 -39.22
CA GLU A 431 23.69 -30.59 -39.57
C GLU A 431 23.46 -29.55 -38.48
N SER A 432 22.27 -29.55 -37.86
CA SER A 432 21.97 -28.66 -36.76
C SER A 432 20.76 -29.11 -35.91
N VAL A 433 20.75 -28.66 -34.68
CA VAL A 433 19.59 -28.74 -33.74
C VAL A 433 19.07 -27.36 -33.49
N THR A 434 17.75 -27.19 -33.58
CA THR A 434 17.07 -25.95 -33.29
C THR A 434 16.68 -25.90 -31.81
N VAL A 435 16.95 -24.76 -31.13
CA VAL A 435 16.57 -24.47 -29.76
C VAL A 435 15.62 -23.28 -29.77
N ASN A 436 14.45 -23.43 -29.15
CA ASN A 436 13.43 -22.38 -29.02
C ASN A 436 13.82 -21.37 -27.95
N PHE A 437 13.80 -20.08 -28.31
CA PHE A 437 14.07 -18.93 -27.43
C PHE A 437 12.82 -18.07 -27.28
N SER A 438 12.45 -17.77 -26.03
CA SER A 438 11.39 -16.84 -25.74
C SER A 438 11.87 -15.39 -25.87
N GLY A 439 10.95 -14.47 -26.16
CA GLY A 439 11.22 -13.05 -26.18
C GLY A 439 11.78 -12.47 -24.88
N VAL A 440 11.48 -13.11 -23.76
CA VAL A 440 11.99 -12.72 -22.44
C VAL A 440 13.52 -12.79 -22.37
N GLN A 441 14.16 -13.69 -23.15
CA GLN A 441 15.62 -13.81 -23.23
C GLN A 441 16.31 -12.52 -23.68
N PHE A 442 15.68 -11.77 -24.60
CA PHE A 442 16.27 -10.54 -25.18
C PHE A 442 16.19 -9.35 -24.23
N SER A 443 15.46 -9.46 -23.12
CA SER A 443 15.45 -8.49 -22.04
C SER A 443 16.63 -8.64 -21.07
N GLN A 444 17.42 -9.70 -21.21
CA GLN A 444 18.60 -9.96 -20.38
C GLN A 444 19.81 -9.16 -20.85
N HIS A 445 20.79 -8.98 -19.96
CA HIS A 445 22.06 -8.36 -20.32
C HIS A 445 22.95 -9.37 -21.09
N ASN A 446 23.36 -9.01 -22.31
CA ASN A 446 24.25 -9.80 -23.18
C ASN A 446 23.83 -11.27 -23.37
N PRO A 447 22.61 -11.60 -23.84
CA PRO A 447 22.18 -12.98 -24.03
C PRO A 447 23.03 -13.72 -25.06
N ALA A 448 23.56 -13.03 -26.08
CA ALA A 448 24.41 -13.62 -27.10
C ALA A 448 25.74 -14.14 -26.54
N GLU A 449 26.39 -13.39 -25.64
CA GLU A 449 27.65 -13.84 -25.03
C GLU A 449 27.46 -15.12 -24.20
N LYS A 450 26.34 -15.23 -23.49
CA LYS A 450 26.01 -16.42 -22.70
C LYS A 450 25.77 -17.64 -23.60
N VAL A 451 25.07 -17.48 -24.72
CA VAL A 451 24.86 -18.54 -25.73
C VAL A 451 26.19 -18.99 -26.29
N ILE A 452 27.04 -18.06 -26.73
CA ILE A 452 28.38 -18.35 -27.28
C ILE A 452 29.23 -19.12 -26.25
N SER A 453 29.26 -18.66 -25.01
CA SER A 453 30.01 -19.30 -23.92
C SER A 453 29.57 -20.76 -23.69
N ILE A 454 28.25 -21.05 -23.75
CA ILE A 454 27.73 -22.41 -23.60
C ILE A 454 28.17 -23.27 -24.77
N ILE A 455 28.06 -22.79 -26.01
CA ILE A 455 28.46 -23.55 -27.20
C ILE A 455 29.98 -23.86 -27.18
N GLU A 456 30.80 -22.86 -26.84
CA GLU A 456 32.25 -22.99 -26.74
C GLU A 456 32.68 -23.97 -25.64
N SER A 457 31.97 -23.99 -24.50
CA SER A 457 32.28 -24.90 -23.40
C SER A 457 32.15 -26.38 -23.77
N HIS A 458 31.32 -26.71 -24.79
CA HIS A 458 31.16 -28.06 -25.33
C HIS A 458 32.01 -28.33 -26.56
N GLY A 459 32.74 -27.32 -27.09
CA GLY A 459 33.64 -27.49 -28.23
C GLY A 459 32.97 -27.87 -29.55
N ILE A 460 31.69 -27.50 -29.71
CA ILE A 460 30.91 -27.82 -30.93
C ILE A 460 30.92 -26.66 -31.93
N PRO A 461 30.80 -26.90 -33.24
CA PRO A 461 30.72 -25.85 -34.24
C PRO A 461 29.41 -25.03 -34.08
N TYR A 462 29.47 -23.71 -34.11
CA TYR A 462 28.31 -22.82 -33.98
C TYR A 462 27.19 -23.14 -34.99
N ARG A 463 27.55 -23.54 -36.24
CA ARG A 463 26.56 -23.89 -37.28
C ARG A 463 25.64 -25.05 -36.90
N MET A 464 26.00 -25.84 -35.88
CA MET A 464 25.20 -26.99 -35.43
C MET A 464 24.08 -26.58 -34.44
N ILE A 465 24.07 -25.35 -33.98
CA ILE A 465 22.99 -24.81 -33.14
C ILE A 465 22.24 -23.73 -33.92
N LYS A 466 20.94 -23.89 -34.05
CA LYS A 466 20.01 -22.87 -34.56
C LYS A 466 19.14 -22.36 -33.45
N ILE A 467 18.93 -21.04 -33.40
CA ILE A 467 18.02 -20.41 -32.44
C ILE A 467 16.76 -20.02 -33.19
N GLU A 468 15.64 -20.51 -32.70
CA GLU A 468 14.31 -20.13 -33.18
C GLU A 468 13.65 -19.18 -32.18
N ILE A 469 13.18 -18.03 -32.66
CA ILE A 469 12.52 -17.03 -31.85
C ILE A 469 11.01 -17.22 -32.01
N THR A 470 10.30 -17.41 -30.90
CA THR A 470 8.84 -17.59 -30.91
C THR A 470 8.12 -16.30 -31.28
N GLU A 471 6.98 -16.41 -32.00
CA GLU A 471 6.19 -15.26 -32.50
C GLU A 471 5.75 -14.25 -31.46
N SER A 472 5.68 -14.63 -30.18
CA SER A 472 5.33 -13.73 -29.07
C SER A 472 6.27 -12.52 -28.89
N VAL A 473 7.39 -12.46 -29.64
CA VAL A 473 8.36 -11.35 -29.63
C VAL A 473 7.98 -10.24 -30.61
N LEU A 474 7.17 -10.53 -31.62
CA LEU A 474 6.88 -9.62 -32.74
C LEU A 474 5.51 -8.94 -32.62
N ALA A 475 4.73 -9.22 -31.58
CA ALA A 475 3.44 -8.62 -31.27
C ALA A 475 3.56 -7.66 -30.07
#